data_ab09261e5c8aab15120dab05729f3e17
#
_entry.id   ab09261e5c8aab15120dab05729f3e17
#
_cell.length_a   1.000
_cell.length_b   1.000
_cell.length_c   1.000
_cell.angle_alpha   90.00
_cell.angle_beta   90.00
_cell.angle_gamma   90.00
#
_symmetry.space_group_name_H-M   'P 1'
#
loop_
_entity.id
_entity.type
_entity.pdbx_description
1 polymer ?
#
loop_
_entity_poly.entity_id
_entity_poly.type
_entity_poly.pdbx_seq_one_letter_code
_entity_poly.pdbx_strand_id
1 'polypeptide(L)'
;MNQEYKRFSKAAGLRLQHERMEMPGFGSKQAIQVSAEYKRVANAANAMYNTGSEEENVRAYMKDLPIQKEIRSDPARLVINQEKQSRHIKGSDGYITGRSYVTVSNDELQDIVEKYAGTGEIQRSARGAFMWKEIVTLDHPIGVSIDPETLEEMPTDRAYIHYSKTGSHVVPTARGMKK
;
A
#
# COMPACT_ATOMS: atom_id res chain seq x y z
N MET A 1 -0.18 10.45 19.74
CA MET A 1 -1.34 9.76 19.14
C MET A 1 -2.21 10.80 18.46
N ASN A 2 -2.34 10.74 17.11
CA ASN A 2 -2.95 11.78 16.27
C ASN A 2 -4.47 11.89 16.55
N GLN A 3 -5.04 13.09 16.52
CA GLN A 3 -6.49 13.36 16.70
C GLN A 3 -7.35 12.61 15.67
N GLU A 4 -6.88 12.45 14.43
CA GLU A 4 -7.58 11.67 13.41
C GLU A 4 -7.67 10.19 13.77
N TYR A 5 -6.59 9.58 14.29
CA TYR A 5 -6.62 8.20 14.77
C TYR A 5 -7.68 8.00 15.86
N LYS A 6 -7.79 8.96 16.80
CA LYS A 6 -8.84 8.92 17.85
C LYS A 6 -10.25 9.05 17.26
N ARG A 7 -10.43 9.89 16.21
CA ARG A 7 -11.73 10.03 15.51
C ARG A 7 -12.14 8.76 14.78
N PHE A 8 -11.24 8.17 14.01
CA PHE A 8 -11.53 6.94 13.26
C PHE A 8 -11.70 5.73 14.16
N SER A 9 -10.85 5.56 15.16
CA SER A 9 -11.00 4.51 16.18
C SER A 9 -12.33 4.60 16.93
N LYS A 10 -12.78 5.83 17.22
CA LYS A 10 -14.08 6.07 17.82
C LYS A 10 -15.23 5.78 16.86
N ALA A 11 -15.11 6.11 15.57
CA ALA A 11 -16.10 5.81 14.54
C ALA A 11 -16.27 4.30 14.31
N ALA A 12 -15.16 3.56 14.21
CA ALA A 12 -15.16 2.10 14.11
C ALA A 12 -15.74 1.42 15.37
N GLY A 13 -15.38 1.94 16.56
CA GLY A 13 -15.93 1.47 17.85
C GLY A 13 -17.42 1.74 18.01
N LEU A 14 -17.91 2.87 17.50
CA LEU A 14 -19.35 3.21 17.54
C LEU A 14 -20.17 2.31 16.61
N ARG A 15 -19.65 1.87 15.47
CA ARG A 15 -20.36 0.92 14.60
C ARG A 15 -20.48 -0.46 15.24
N LEU A 16 -19.40 -0.97 15.85
CA LEU A 16 -19.42 -2.23 16.60
C LEU A 16 -20.41 -2.19 17.78
N GLN A 17 -20.63 -1.01 18.37
CA GLN A 17 -21.67 -0.81 19.39
C GLN A 17 -23.07 -0.72 18.78
N HIS A 18 -23.22 -0.12 17.58
CA HIS A 18 -24.52 0.04 16.93
C HIS A 18 -25.13 -1.31 16.50
N GLU A 19 -24.31 -2.25 16.05
CA GLU A 19 -24.77 -3.61 15.72
C GLU A 19 -25.21 -4.42 16.97
N ARG A 20 -24.82 -3.96 18.17
CA ARG A 20 -25.18 -4.59 19.45
C ARG A 20 -26.33 -3.91 20.17
N MET A 21 -26.75 -2.72 19.76
CA MET A 21 -27.77 -1.92 20.44
C MET A 21 -28.70 -1.29 19.41
N GLU A 22 -29.97 -1.73 19.36
CA GLU A 22 -31.06 -0.95 18.77
C GLU A 22 -31.15 0.37 19.54
N MET A 23 -30.50 1.42 19.05
CA MET A 23 -30.57 2.74 19.69
C MET A 23 -31.66 3.59 19.04
N PRO A 24 -32.73 3.93 19.75
CA PRO A 24 -33.67 4.95 19.31
C PRO A 24 -32.98 6.33 19.37
N GLY A 25 -32.95 7.05 18.24
CA GLY A 25 -32.57 8.47 18.24
C GLY A 25 -31.32 8.88 17.45
N PHE A 26 -30.73 8.02 16.64
CA PHE A 26 -29.54 8.34 15.83
C PHE A 26 -29.89 8.99 14.48
N GLY A 27 -30.63 10.09 14.49
CA GLY A 27 -30.87 10.96 13.34
C GLY A 27 -30.06 12.25 13.33
N SER A 28 -29.04 12.36 14.21
CA SER A 28 -28.25 13.58 14.30
C SER A 28 -27.26 13.74 13.15
N LYS A 29 -26.96 14.99 12.76
CA LYS A 29 -25.92 15.32 11.79
C LYS A 29 -24.58 14.62 12.08
N GLN A 30 -24.27 14.36 13.36
CA GLN A 30 -23.06 13.64 13.78
C GLN A 30 -23.06 12.16 13.40
N ALA A 31 -24.19 11.46 13.48
CA ALA A 31 -24.28 10.06 13.08
C ALA A 31 -24.13 9.89 11.56
N ILE A 32 -24.72 10.79 10.78
CA ILE A 32 -24.57 10.82 9.33
C ILE A 32 -23.11 11.10 8.93
N GLN A 33 -22.44 12.02 9.60
CA GLN A 33 -21.03 12.34 9.36
C GLN A 33 -20.11 11.17 9.72
N VAL A 34 -20.32 10.51 10.85
CA VAL A 34 -19.58 9.31 11.27
C VAL A 34 -19.78 8.17 10.28
N SER A 35 -21.01 7.96 9.81
CA SER A 35 -21.31 6.94 8.79
C SER A 35 -20.62 7.23 7.44
N ALA A 36 -20.58 8.49 7.00
CA ALA A 36 -19.90 8.91 5.78
C ALA A 36 -18.37 8.72 5.88
N GLU A 37 -17.77 9.09 7.01
CA GLU A 37 -16.33 8.87 7.28
C GLU A 37 -16.00 7.38 7.33
N TYR A 38 -16.83 6.56 8.00
CA TYR A 38 -16.64 5.12 8.01
C TYR A 38 -16.66 4.52 6.61
N LYS A 39 -17.67 4.88 5.79
CA LYS A 39 -17.75 4.39 4.41
C LYS A 39 -16.52 4.77 3.58
N ARG A 40 -16.01 5.98 3.73
CA ARG A 40 -14.77 6.41 3.06
C ARG A 40 -13.58 5.55 3.47
N VAL A 41 -13.42 5.29 4.75
CA VAL A 41 -12.34 4.44 5.29
C VAL A 41 -12.52 3.00 4.84
N ALA A 42 -13.72 2.46 4.90
CA ALA A 42 -14.03 1.10 4.46
C ALA A 42 -13.76 0.91 2.95
N ASN A 43 -14.15 1.86 2.12
CA ASN A 43 -13.87 1.83 0.69
C ASN A 43 -12.35 1.84 0.41
N ALA A 44 -11.59 2.71 1.07
CA ALA A 44 -10.13 2.76 0.95
C ALA A 44 -9.48 1.46 1.44
N ALA A 45 -9.95 0.92 2.57
CA ALA A 45 -9.47 -0.33 3.13
C ALA A 45 -9.75 -1.53 2.21
N ASN A 46 -10.98 -1.64 1.67
CA ASN A 46 -11.37 -2.73 0.78
C ASN A 46 -10.65 -2.67 -0.58
N ALA A 47 -10.28 -1.47 -1.05
CA ALA A 47 -9.47 -1.32 -2.25
C ALA A 47 -8.02 -1.79 -2.04
N MET A 48 -7.51 -1.71 -0.81
CA MET A 48 -6.11 -1.95 -0.47
C MET A 48 -5.86 -3.34 0.12
N TYR A 49 -6.83 -3.88 0.86
CA TYR A 49 -6.71 -5.15 1.59
C TYR A 49 -7.81 -6.12 1.17
N ASN A 50 -7.48 -7.41 1.14
CA ASN A 50 -8.41 -8.49 0.86
C ASN A 50 -8.24 -9.60 1.92
N THR A 51 -8.56 -9.27 3.17
CA THR A 51 -8.37 -10.16 4.33
C THR A 51 -9.57 -11.05 4.64
N GLY A 52 -10.68 -10.88 3.92
CA GLY A 52 -11.90 -11.70 4.08
C GLY A 52 -13.12 -10.91 4.54
N SER A 53 -12.99 -9.94 5.45
CA SER A 53 -14.10 -9.08 5.87
C SER A 53 -13.75 -7.59 5.81
N GLU A 54 -14.76 -6.74 5.63
CA GLU A 54 -14.60 -5.28 5.66
C GLU A 54 -13.98 -4.80 6.97
N GLU A 55 -14.36 -5.39 8.10
CA GLU A 55 -13.86 -5.01 9.41
C GLU A 55 -12.36 -5.32 9.58
N GLU A 56 -11.92 -6.47 9.06
CA GLU A 56 -10.49 -6.83 9.04
C GLU A 56 -9.70 -5.90 8.13
N ASN A 57 -10.23 -5.58 6.95
CA ASN A 57 -9.64 -4.62 6.02
C ASN A 57 -9.50 -3.24 6.68
N VAL A 58 -10.56 -2.75 7.35
CA VAL A 58 -10.54 -1.46 8.07
C VAL A 58 -9.52 -1.48 9.20
N ARG A 59 -9.40 -2.56 9.96
CA ARG A 59 -8.38 -2.69 11.03
C ARG A 59 -6.96 -2.65 10.46
N ALA A 60 -6.72 -3.36 9.36
CA ALA A 60 -5.42 -3.38 8.68
C ALA A 60 -5.07 -1.97 8.18
N TYR A 61 -5.98 -1.31 7.48
CA TYR A 61 -5.83 0.06 6.99
C TYR A 61 -5.51 1.04 8.11
N MET A 62 -6.27 1.02 9.19
CA MET A 62 -6.06 1.92 10.35
C MET A 62 -4.73 1.69 11.04
N LYS A 63 -4.26 0.44 11.10
CA LYS A 63 -2.95 0.10 11.65
C LYS A 63 -1.81 0.64 10.79
N ASP A 64 -1.99 0.67 9.47
CA ASP A 64 -0.96 1.06 8.51
C ASP A 64 -0.96 2.56 8.19
N LEU A 65 -2.07 3.25 8.43
CA LEU A 65 -2.23 4.69 8.15
C LEU A 65 -1.11 5.60 8.73
N PRO A 66 -0.58 5.40 9.96
CA PRO A 66 0.53 6.18 10.47
C PRO A 66 1.81 5.99 9.64
N ILE A 67 2.09 4.75 9.19
CA ILE A 67 3.26 4.41 8.37
C ILE A 67 3.12 5.04 6.97
N GLN A 68 1.95 4.97 6.37
CA GLN A 68 1.66 5.58 5.07
C GLN A 68 1.88 7.10 5.12
N LYS A 69 1.45 7.75 6.19
CA LYS A 69 1.73 9.18 6.42
C LYS A 69 3.21 9.47 6.62
N GLU A 70 3.93 8.62 7.33
CA GLU A 70 5.38 8.74 7.52
C GLU A 70 6.13 8.62 6.20
N ILE A 71 5.78 7.67 5.32
CA ILE A 71 6.34 7.53 3.98
C ILE A 71 6.18 8.84 3.20
N ARG A 72 4.98 9.39 3.14
CA ARG A 72 4.66 10.61 2.38
C ARG A 72 5.23 11.89 2.98
N SER A 73 5.57 11.91 4.26
CA SER A 73 6.12 13.10 4.93
C SER A 73 7.60 13.33 4.66
N ASP A 74 8.31 12.36 4.09
CA ASP A 74 9.74 12.44 3.81
C ASP A 74 9.98 12.55 2.29
N PRO A 75 10.23 13.76 1.75
CA PRO A 75 10.45 13.96 0.31
C PRO A 75 11.60 13.13 -0.27
N ALA A 76 12.62 12.81 0.53
CA ALA A 76 13.75 12.00 0.08
C ALA A 76 13.31 10.58 -0.30
N ARG A 77 12.24 10.06 0.31
CA ARG A 77 11.68 8.75 0.00
C ARG A 77 10.81 8.72 -1.25
N LEU A 78 10.40 9.90 -1.75
CA LEU A 78 9.58 10.04 -2.96
C LEU A 78 10.41 10.20 -4.23
N VAL A 79 11.74 10.08 -4.14
CA VAL A 79 12.66 10.18 -5.27
C VAL A 79 13.24 8.81 -5.61
N ILE A 80 13.27 8.46 -6.90
CA ILE A 80 13.89 7.21 -7.36
C ILE A 80 15.41 7.25 -7.13
N ASN A 81 15.93 6.26 -6.45
CA ASN A 81 17.36 6.01 -6.33
C ASN A 81 17.83 5.20 -7.55
N GLN A 82 18.50 5.87 -8.49
CA GLN A 82 18.89 5.30 -9.78
C GLN A 82 19.86 4.09 -9.63
N GLU A 83 20.77 4.12 -8.66
CA GLU A 83 21.70 3.00 -8.41
C GLU A 83 20.95 1.74 -7.98
N LYS A 84 19.95 1.88 -7.10
CA LYS A 84 19.12 0.75 -6.66
C LYS A 84 18.17 0.29 -7.75
N GLN A 85 17.58 1.25 -8.50
CA GLN A 85 16.66 0.95 -9.59
C GLN A 85 17.34 0.23 -10.75
N SER A 86 18.60 0.56 -11.06
CA SER A 86 19.36 -0.09 -12.15
C SER A 86 19.43 -1.62 -12.01
N ARG A 87 19.38 -2.15 -10.78
CA ARG A 87 19.35 -3.60 -10.49
C ARG A 87 18.10 -4.31 -11.03
N HIS A 88 17.08 -3.53 -11.39
CA HIS A 88 15.78 -3.97 -11.91
C HIS A 88 15.46 -3.38 -13.28
N ILE A 89 16.48 -2.91 -14.03
CA ILE A 89 16.36 -2.45 -15.43
C ILE A 89 17.14 -3.41 -16.30
N LYS A 90 16.45 -4.28 -17.05
CA LYS A 90 17.08 -5.28 -17.94
C LYS A 90 17.91 -4.57 -18.99
N GLY A 91 19.19 -4.94 -19.10
CA GLY A 91 20.15 -4.33 -20.01
C GLY A 91 20.95 -3.14 -19.45
N SER A 92 20.69 -2.71 -18.22
CA SER A 92 21.59 -1.75 -17.52
C SER A 92 22.81 -2.48 -16.95
N ASP A 93 23.91 -1.75 -16.73
CA ASP A 93 25.13 -2.28 -16.10
C ASP A 93 24.90 -2.79 -14.66
N GLY A 94 23.89 -2.25 -14.00
CA GLY A 94 23.51 -2.66 -12.64
C GLY A 94 22.56 -3.85 -12.57
N TYR A 95 22.01 -4.33 -13.70
CA TYR A 95 21.01 -5.39 -13.70
C TYR A 95 21.55 -6.69 -13.12
N ILE A 96 20.78 -7.27 -12.21
CA ILE A 96 21.10 -8.56 -11.62
C ILE A 96 20.23 -9.63 -12.30
N THR A 97 20.85 -10.51 -13.07
CA THR A 97 20.17 -11.60 -13.81
C THR A 97 19.30 -12.44 -12.88
N GLY A 98 18.09 -12.78 -13.33
CA GLY A 98 17.13 -13.57 -12.55
C GLY A 98 16.27 -12.73 -11.58
N ARG A 99 16.47 -11.41 -11.53
CA ARG A 99 15.57 -10.52 -10.78
C ARG A 99 14.44 -9.98 -11.65
N SER A 100 13.29 -9.77 -11.02
CA SER A 100 12.18 -9.04 -11.60
C SER A 100 12.65 -7.68 -12.13
N TYR A 101 12.16 -7.26 -13.28
CA TYR A 101 12.61 -6.05 -13.97
C TYR A 101 11.45 -5.21 -14.49
N VAL A 102 11.66 -3.90 -14.52
CA VAL A 102 10.71 -2.94 -15.08
C VAL A 102 10.86 -2.83 -16.59
N THR A 103 9.75 -2.51 -17.28
CA THR A 103 9.70 -2.28 -18.73
C THR A 103 9.31 -0.85 -19.09
N VAL A 104 9.06 -0.03 -18.08
CA VAL A 104 8.70 1.39 -18.18
C VAL A 104 9.93 2.29 -17.99
N SER A 105 9.80 3.57 -18.36
CA SER A 105 10.87 4.55 -18.27
C SER A 105 11.16 4.98 -16.81
N ASN A 106 12.32 5.61 -16.58
CA ASN A 106 12.66 6.17 -15.28
C ASN A 106 11.71 7.32 -14.87
N ASP A 107 11.24 8.12 -15.84
CA ASP A 107 10.28 9.19 -15.57
C ASP A 107 8.95 8.61 -15.09
N GLU A 108 8.47 7.55 -15.74
CA GLU A 108 7.26 6.85 -15.32
C GLU A 108 7.41 6.16 -13.95
N LEU A 109 8.60 5.63 -13.62
CA LEU A 109 8.88 5.10 -12.29
C LEU A 109 8.84 6.20 -11.22
N GLN A 110 9.30 7.40 -11.54
CA GLN A 110 9.20 8.56 -10.65
C GLN A 110 7.73 8.96 -10.44
N ASP A 111 6.93 9.03 -11.51
CA ASP A 111 5.49 9.31 -11.43
C ASP A 111 4.75 8.26 -10.58
N ILE A 112 5.14 6.98 -10.72
CA ILE A 112 4.58 5.88 -9.92
C ILE A 112 4.88 6.11 -8.43
N VAL A 113 6.11 6.45 -8.06
CA VAL A 113 6.46 6.71 -6.66
C VAL A 113 5.69 7.92 -6.13
N GLU A 114 5.61 9.01 -6.88
CA GLU A 114 4.88 10.22 -6.47
C GLU A 114 3.38 9.96 -6.27
N LYS A 115 2.78 9.20 -7.16
CA LYS A 115 1.34 8.89 -7.15
C LYS A 115 0.98 7.84 -6.08
N TYR A 116 1.75 6.77 -5.99
CA TYR A 116 1.36 5.58 -5.23
C TYR A 116 2.07 5.40 -3.88
N ALA A 117 3.17 6.11 -3.58
CA ALA A 117 3.85 5.99 -2.30
C ALA A 117 2.90 6.24 -1.12
N GLY A 118 2.91 5.34 -0.14
CA GLY A 118 2.03 5.42 1.03
C GLY A 118 0.54 5.17 0.71
N THR A 119 0.24 4.43 -0.37
CA THR A 119 -1.13 4.03 -0.70
C THR A 119 -1.31 2.52 -0.78
N GLY A 120 -0.22 1.77 -0.67
CA GLY A 120 -0.23 0.32 -0.84
C GLY A 120 -0.34 -0.46 0.46
N GLU A 121 -0.32 -1.77 0.31
CA GLU A 121 -0.30 -2.72 1.41
C GLU A 121 1.08 -2.75 2.08
N ILE A 122 1.16 -2.30 3.32
CA ILE A 122 2.40 -2.22 4.10
C ILE A 122 2.95 -3.61 4.39
N GLN A 123 4.19 -3.86 4.02
CA GLN A 123 4.84 -5.13 4.26
C GLN A 123 5.53 -5.15 5.63
N ARG A 124 5.24 -6.21 6.40
CA ARG A 124 5.76 -6.40 7.75
C ARG A 124 6.58 -7.69 7.86
N SER A 125 7.58 -7.67 8.72
CA SER A 125 8.31 -8.88 9.12
C SER A 125 7.41 -9.81 9.94
N ALA A 126 7.86 -11.05 10.16
CA ALA A 126 7.18 -12.00 11.05
C ALA A 126 6.98 -11.46 12.48
N ARG A 127 7.81 -10.51 12.92
CA ARG A 127 7.69 -9.83 14.24
C ARG A 127 6.80 -8.57 14.18
N GLY A 128 6.14 -8.28 13.04
CA GLY A 128 5.24 -7.15 12.84
C GLY A 128 5.93 -5.82 12.54
N ALA A 129 7.26 -5.76 12.45
CA ALA A 129 7.98 -4.53 12.13
C ALA A 129 7.81 -4.15 10.65
N PHE A 130 7.67 -2.85 10.37
CA PHE A 130 7.61 -2.32 9.02
C PHE A 130 8.93 -2.59 8.27
N MET A 131 8.83 -3.17 7.08
CA MET A 131 9.99 -3.54 6.26
C MET A 131 10.44 -2.45 5.29
N TRP A 132 9.97 -1.21 5.45
CA TRP A 132 10.23 -0.09 4.55
C TRP A 132 9.87 -0.40 3.10
N LYS A 133 8.78 -1.11 2.90
CA LYS A 133 8.21 -1.41 1.59
C LYS A 133 6.71 -1.67 1.67
N GLU A 134 6.03 -1.38 0.59
CA GLU A 134 4.63 -1.67 0.38
C GLU A 134 4.41 -2.33 -0.98
N ILE A 135 3.26 -2.96 -1.18
CA ILE A 135 2.81 -3.43 -2.49
C ILE A 135 1.73 -2.48 -2.98
N VAL A 136 1.92 -1.95 -4.17
CA VAL A 136 0.92 -1.16 -4.89
C VAL A 136 0.40 -1.93 -6.11
N THR A 137 -0.87 -1.69 -6.46
CA THR A 137 -1.47 -2.14 -7.71
C THR A 137 -1.66 -0.94 -8.60
N LEU A 138 -1.19 -1.04 -9.83
CA LEU A 138 -1.16 0.02 -10.82
C LEU A 138 -2.28 -0.18 -11.84
N ASP A 139 -2.52 0.80 -12.68
CA ASP A 139 -3.56 0.77 -13.71
C ASP A 139 -3.13 0.06 -15.00
N HIS A 140 -1.84 -0.32 -15.10
CA HIS A 140 -1.27 -1.07 -16.25
C HIS A 140 -0.03 -1.86 -15.83
N PRO A 141 0.39 -2.86 -16.60
CA PRO A 141 1.62 -3.61 -16.35
C PRO A 141 2.87 -2.70 -16.47
N ILE A 142 3.78 -2.79 -15.51
CA ILE A 142 5.01 -1.98 -15.46
C ILE A 142 6.29 -2.80 -15.60
N GLY A 143 6.17 -4.11 -15.68
CA GLY A 143 7.33 -4.96 -15.78
C GLY A 143 7.00 -6.44 -15.63
N VAL A 144 8.03 -7.20 -15.38
CA VAL A 144 7.99 -8.66 -15.29
C VAL A 144 8.46 -9.10 -13.91
N SER A 145 7.61 -9.84 -13.22
CA SER A 145 7.98 -10.58 -12.03
C SER A 145 8.65 -11.89 -12.42
N ILE A 146 9.80 -12.20 -11.82
CA ILE A 146 10.47 -13.49 -11.97
C ILE A 146 10.32 -14.26 -10.66
N ASP A 147 9.79 -15.48 -10.76
CA ASP A 147 9.75 -16.40 -9.65
C ASP A 147 11.17 -16.87 -9.31
N PRO A 148 11.65 -16.70 -8.06
CA PRO A 148 13.04 -17.00 -7.73
C PRO A 148 13.36 -18.51 -7.72
N GLU A 149 12.36 -19.39 -7.65
CA GLU A 149 12.54 -20.85 -7.61
C GLU A 149 12.42 -21.46 -9.00
N THR A 150 11.41 -21.03 -9.77
CA THR A 150 11.11 -21.63 -11.09
C THR A 150 11.70 -20.83 -12.24
N LEU A 151 12.10 -19.56 -12.01
CA LEU A 151 12.52 -18.58 -13.02
C LEU A 151 11.42 -18.25 -14.03
N GLU A 152 10.16 -18.56 -13.71
CA GLU A 152 9.02 -18.22 -14.54
C GLU A 152 8.82 -16.71 -14.58
N GLU A 153 8.68 -16.16 -15.79
CA GLU A 153 8.45 -14.74 -16.03
C GLU A 153 6.94 -14.45 -16.14
N MET A 154 6.45 -13.48 -15.41
CA MET A 154 5.04 -13.07 -15.39
C MET A 154 4.92 -11.55 -15.49
N PRO A 155 4.30 -11.00 -16.56
CA PRO A 155 3.94 -9.59 -16.61
C PRO A 155 3.03 -9.21 -15.44
N THR A 156 3.26 -8.04 -14.85
CA THR A 156 2.52 -7.62 -13.67
C THR A 156 2.29 -6.11 -13.61
N ASP A 157 1.11 -5.73 -13.12
CA ASP A 157 0.70 -4.39 -12.73
C ASP A 157 0.93 -4.13 -11.24
N ARG A 158 1.56 -5.06 -10.52
CA ARG A 158 1.88 -4.93 -9.10
C ARG A 158 3.37 -4.72 -8.88
N ALA A 159 3.68 -3.89 -7.91
CA ALA A 159 5.07 -3.61 -7.55
C ALA A 159 5.25 -3.45 -6.04
N TYR A 160 6.43 -3.83 -5.57
CA TYR A 160 6.98 -3.27 -4.35
C TYR A 160 7.52 -1.88 -4.62
N ILE A 161 7.18 -0.92 -3.76
CA ILE A 161 7.96 0.30 -3.58
C ILE A 161 8.81 0.10 -2.32
N HIS A 162 10.13 0.06 -2.49
CA HIS A 162 11.09 -0.02 -1.39
C HIS A 162 11.58 1.36 -1.02
N TYR A 163 11.57 1.67 0.27
CA TYR A 163 11.96 2.96 0.82
C TYR A 163 13.31 2.90 1.53
N SER A 164 14.10 3.93 1.38
CA SER A 164 15.34 4.11 2.11
C SER A 164 15.65 5.58 2.36
N LYS A 165 16.65 5.88 3.17
CA LYS A 165 17.11 7.26 3.41
C LYS A 165 17.66 7.95 2.15
N THR A 166 18.05 7.18 1.14
CA THR A 166 18.65 7.70 -0.11
C THR A 166 17.69 7.62 -1.30
N GLY A 167 16.40 7.44 -1.06
CA GLY A 167 15.38 7.32 -2.09
C GLY A 167 14.73 5.96 -2.17
N SER A 168 13.88 5.79 -3.15
CA SER A 168 13.06 4.59 -3.38
C SER A 168 13.48 3.85 -4.64
N HIS A 169 13.03 2.61 -4.79
CA HIS A 169 13.08 1.87 -6.04
C HIS A 169 11.86 0.95 -6.16
N VAL A 170 11.46 0.69 -7.39
CA VAL A 170 10.27 -0.07 -7.75
C VAL A 170 10.67 -1.45 -8.27
N VAL A 171 10.04 -2.49 -7.75
CA VAL A 171 10.32 -3.88 -8.12
C VAL A 171 9.02 -4.60 -8.49
N PRO A 172 8.82 -5.02 -9.74
CA PRO A 172 7.64 -5.78 -10.15
C PRO A 172 7.47 -7.05 -9.32
N THR A 173 6.23 -7.38 -8.97
CA THR A 173 5.93 -8.58 -8.18
C THR A 173 4.58 -9.19 -8.57
N ALA A 174 4.53 -10.51 -8.65
CA ALA A 174 3.28 -11.28 -8.82
C ALA A 174 2.63 -11.65 -7.47
N ARG A 175 3.21 -11.22 -6.34
CA ARG A 175 2.69 -11.55 -5.01
C ARG A 175 1.27 -11.03 -4.81
N GLY A 176 0.34 -11.94 -4.44
CA GLY A 176 -1.07 -11.61 -4.23
C GLY A 176 -1.90 -11.56 -5.52
N MET A 177 -1.32 -11.83 -6.69
CA MET A 177 -2.12 -12.12 -7.89
C MET A 177 -2.82 -13.46 -7.72
N LYS A 178 -4.10 -13.52 -8.07
CA LYS A 178 -4.82 -14.82 -8.17
C LYS A 178 -4.28 -15.53 -9.41
N LYS A 179 -3.82 -16.76 -9.24
CA LYS A 179 -3.55 -17.64 -10.39
C LYS A 179 -4.85 -18.03 -11.06
#